data_5cf71096906badbb0711b97edbb13438
#
_entry.id   5cf71096906badbb0711b97edbb13438
#
_cell.length_a   1.000
_cell.length_b   1.000
_cell.length_c   1.000
_cell.angle_alpha   90.00
_cell.angle_beta   90.00
_cell.angle_gamma   90.00
#
_symmetry.space_group_name_H-M   'P 1'
#
loop_
_entity.id
_entity.type
_entity.pdbx_description
1 polymer ?
#
loop_
_entity_poly.entity_id
_entity_poly.type
_entity_poly.pdbx_seq_one_letter_code
_entity_poly.pdbx_strand_id
1 'polypeptide(L)'
;AEAALKKEMRNLEYTTIKSPVDGVVVKRLVNIGQTVVSSMSASSLFYIATDLSKLKIWAAVNEADIGSIRKGQEVLFTVDAFAGRKFKGTVDKIRLDATMTSNVVTYIVDIDVPNPDKLLIPYLTANVQFVVEDIRNAFLVSNAALRFRPETELVSAEQKAAFDRMQPELAAPVRDGQKKKAVVWELRDNLLYPHLVTKGESNGMLTAIAGETLREGMEIVSTAQILNRSDSSGDGSSASAGGENPFAPKMPPRRKPSTGNTKTPASAGNDGPPPPP
;
A
#
# COMPACT_ATOMS: atom_id res chain seq x y z
N ALA A 1 42.00 -57.69 -10.88
CA ALA A 1 41.48 -57.72 -9.51
C ALA A 1 41.43 -56.32 -8.87
N GLU A 2 42.51 -55.53 -8.86
CA GLU A 2 42.53 -54.18 -8.22
C GLU A 2 41.52 -53.17 -8.82
N ALA A 3 41.39 -53.14 -10.15
CA ALA A 3 40.45 -52.23 -10.81
C ALA A 3 38.99 -52.55 -10.44
N ALA A 4 38.64 -53.82 -10.28
CA ALA A 4 37.33 -54.24 -9.85
C ALA A 4 37.07 -53.83 -8.37
N LEU A 5 38.06 -54.08 -7.49
CA LEU A 5 37.95 -53.66 -6.09
C LEU A 5 37.76 -52.14 -5.96
N LYS A 6 38.56 -51.35 -6.69
CA LYS A 6 38.49 -49.90 -6.68
C LYS A 6 37.13 -49.38 -7.21
N LYS A 7 36.48 -50.10 -8.16
CA LYS A 7 35.15 -49.79 -8.64
C LYS A 7 34.10 -50.02 -7.55
N GLU A 8 34.15 -51.19 -6.87
CA GLU A 8 33.19 -51.53 -5.81
C GLU A 8 33.35 -50.62 -4.59
N MET A 9 34.57 -50.24 -4.22
CA MET A 9 34.80 -49.26 -3.17
C MET A 9 34.16 -47.90 -3.48
N ARG A 10 34.25 -47.42 -4.72
CA ARG A 10 33.55 -46.19 -5.15
C ARG A 10 32.02 -46.34 -5.12
N ASN A 11 31.50 -47.48 -5.54
CA ASN A 11 30.08 -47.76 -5.46
C ASN A 11 29.59 -47.72 -4.02
N LEU A 12 30.37 -48.27 -3.08
CA LEU A 12 30.08 -48.20 -1.65
C LEU A 12 30.14 -46.76 -1.13
N GLU A 13 31.10 -45.97 -1.56
CA GLU A 13 31.20 -44.55 -1.19
C GLU A 13 29.96 -43.74 -1.65
N TYR A 14 29.44 -44.04 -2.84
CA TYR A 14 28.23 -43.38 -3.36
C TYR A 14 26.94 -43.76 -2.61
N THR A 15 26.96 -44.81 -1.77
CA THR A 15 25.80 -45.09 -0.92
C THR A 15 25.63 -44.11 0.23
N THR A 16 26.68 -43.33 0.55
CA THR A 16 26.66 -42.29 1.57
C THR A 16 26.71 -40.94 0.93
N ILE A 17 25.56 -40.20 0.90
CA ILE A 17 25.48 -38.85 0.36
C ILE A 17 25.85 -37.86 1.46
N LYS A 18 26.93 -37.12 1.26
CA LYS A 18 27.42 -36.10 2.18
C LYS A 18 27.15 -34.71 1.63
N SER A 19 26.90 -33.74 2.52
CA SER A 19 26.82 -32.35 2.13
C SER A 19 28.22 -31.85 1.71
N PRO A 20 28.33 -31.14 0.58
CA PRO A 20 29.59 -30.52 0.15
C PRO A 20 29.90 -29.22 0.92
N VAL A 21 28.94 -28.70 1.71
CA VAL A 21 29.04 -27.44 2.45
C VAL A 21 28.54 -27.63 3.88
N ASP A 22 29.13 -26.87 4.80
CA ASP A 22 28.62 -26.75 6.17
C ASP A 22 27.42 -25.78 6.19
N GLY A 23 26.43 -26.06 7.01
CA GLY A 23 25.26 -25.22 7.09
C GLY A 23 24.08 -25.84 7.86
N VAL A 24 22.97 -25.15 7.86
CA VAL A 24 21.72 -25.57 8.50
C VAL A 24 20.75 -26.10 7.44
N VAL A 25 20.18 -27.28 7.68
CA VAL A 25 19.14 -27.83 6.80
C VAL A 25 17.85 -27.01 6.96
N VAL A 26 17.49 -26.26 5.92
CA VAL A 26 16.28 -25.44 5.90
C VAL A 26 15.06 -26.27 5.49
N LYS A 27 15.23 -27.16 4.53
CA LYS A 27 14.13 -28.00 4.01
C LYS A 27 14.65 -29.37 3.60
N ARG A 28 13.93 -30.41 4.01
CA ARG A 28 14.11 -31.79 3.58
C ARG A 28 13.02 -32.13 2.57
N LEU A 29 13.42 -32.62 1.39
CA LEU A 29 12.50 -32.98 0.29
C LEU A 29 12.33 -34.49 0.12
N VAL A 30 13.09 -35.29 0.87
CA VAL A 30 13.09 -36.75 0.77
C VAL A 30 12.67 -37.36 2.09
N ASN A 31 11.89 -38.44 2.05
CA ASN A 31 11.47 -39.20 3.24
C ASN A 31 12.27 -40.50 3.39
N ILE A 32 12.31 -41.02 4.62
CA ILE A 32 12.92 -42.33 4.90
C ILE A 32 12.13 -43.39 4.15
N GLY A 33 12.83 -44.31 3.47
CA GLY A 33 12.22 -45.35 2.63
C GLY A 33 11.84 -44.89 1.22
N GLN A 34 12.07 -43.63 0.86
CA GLN A 34 11.81 -43.14 -0.48
C GLN A 34 12.95 -43.51 -1.42
N THR A 35 12.61 -44.10 -2.56
CA THR A 35 13.60 -44.37 -3.63
C THR A 35 14.01 -43.08 -4.31
N VAL A 36 15.30 -42.82 -4.36
CA VAL A 36 15.88 -41.68 -5.09
C VAL A 36 16.46 -42.22 -6.41
N VAL A 37 15.90 -41.74 -7.53
CA VAL A 37 16.36 -42.15 -8.86
C VAL A 37 17.17 -40.99 -9.45
N SER A 38 18.40 -41.25 -9.81
CA SER A 38 19.34 -40.29 -10.43
C SER A 38 19.28 -40.32 -11.96
N SER A 39 18.17 -40.72 -12.56
CA SER A 39 18.03 -40.73 -14.02
C SER A 39 17.50 -39.39 -14.53
N MET A 40 18.20 -38.83 -15.53
CA MET A 40 17.86 -37.67 -16.36
C MET A 40 17.63 -36.31 -15.66
N SER A 41 17.16 -36.25 -14.41
CA SER A 41 17.07 -35.01 -13.63
C SER A 41 17.41 -35.30 -12.15
N ALA A 42 18.47 -34.68 -11.66
CA ALA A 42 18.86 -34.80 -10.27
C ALA A 42 17.82 -34.12 -9.38
N SER A 43 17.08 -34.90 -8.59
CA SER A 43 16.14 -34.35 -7.60
C SER A 43 16.90 -33.73 -6.43
N SER A 44 16.50 -32.52 -6.03
CA SER A 44 17.02 -31.90 -4.82
C SER A 44 16.54 -32.67 -3.60
N LEU A 45 17.45 -33.08 -2.71
CA LEU A 45 17.13 -33.84 -1.50
C LEU A 45 16.97 -32.94 -0.28
N PHE A 46 17.84 -31.93 -0.15
CA PHE A 46 17.87 -30.97 0.95
C PHE A 46 18.17 -29.57 0.44
N TYR A 47 17.61 -28.57 1.08
CA TYR A 47 18.07 -27.19 0.99
C TYR A 47 18.88 -26.86 2.23
N ILE A 48 20.14 -26.47 2.03
CA ILE A 48 21.09 -26.14 3.10
C ILE A 48 21.44 -24.66 2.97
N ALA A 49 21.22 -23.91 4.05
CA ALA A 49 21.69 -22.55 4.16
C ALA A 49 23.08 -22.55 4.80
N THR A 50 24.06 -21.99 4.12
CA THR A 50 25.43 -21.88 4.62
C THR A 50 25.58 -20.79 5.67
N ASP A 51 24.80 -19.70 5.52
CA ASP A 51 24.82 -18.57 6.43
C ASP A 51 23.41 -17.98 6.56
N LEU A 52 22.88 -17.93 7.77
CA LEU A 52 21.60 -17.31 8.10
C LEU A 52 21.75 -15.85 8.57
N SER A 53 22.97 -15.34 8.69
CA SER A 53 23.22 -13.95 9.08
C SER A 53 22.98 -12.97 7.93
N LYS A 54 22.94 -13.45 6.70
CA LYS A 54 22.69 -12.68 5.49
C LYS A 54 21.54 -13.32 4.73
N LEU A 55 20.45 -12.58 4.61
CA LEU A 55 19.28 -13.01 3.86
C LEU A 55 19.07 -12.13 2.64
N LYS A 56 18.32 -12.63 1.68
CA LYS A 56 17.86 -11.86 0.53
C LYS A 56 16.34 -11.88 0.45
N ILE A 57 15.76 -10.72 0.24
CA ILE A 57 14.35 -10.60 -0.11
C ILE A 57 14.26 -10.45 -1.63
N TRP A 58 13.35 -11.19 -2.22
CA TRP A 58 12.97 -11.07 -3.62
C TRP A 58 11.64 -10.33 -3.69
N ALA A 59 11.71 -9.03 -3.96
CA ALA A 59 10.52 -8.19 -4.08
C ALA A 59 10.06 -8.14 -5.52
N ALA A 60 8.80 -8.52 -5.78
CA ALA A 60 8.16 -8.35 -7.08
C ALA A 60 7.64 -6.92 -7.20
N VAL A 61 8.14 -6.17 -8.17
CA VAL A 61 7.83 -4.76 -8.40
C VAL A 61 7.26 -4.58 -9.81
N ASN A 62 6.21 -3.79 -9.93
CA ASN A 62 5.60 -3.49 -11.22
C ASN A 62 6.52 -2.63 -12.11
N GLU A 63 6.38 -2.78 -13.42
CA GLU A 63 7.11 -1.98 -14.42
C GLU A 63 6.95 -0.47 -14.19
N ALA A 64 5.77 -0.01 -13.77
CA ALA A 64 5.51 1.41 -13.52
C ALA A 64 6.40 2.00 -12.39
N ASP A 65 6.77 1.19 -11.41
CA ASP A 65 7.49 1.62 -10.20
C ASP A 65 8.99 1.36 -10.28
N ILE A 66 9.43 0.45 -11.16
CA ILE A 66 10.83 0.02 -11.23
C ILE A 66 11.79 1.16 -11.59
N GLY A 67 11.30 2.16 -12.35
CA GLY A 67 12.08 3.32 -12.75
C GLY A 67 12.55 4.20 -11.58
N SER A 68 11.87 4.12 -10.44
CA SER A 68 12.20 4.87 -9.22
C SER A 68 13.19 4.14 -8.31
N ILE A 69 13.48 2.85 -8.58
CA ILE A 69 14.33 2.01 -7.74
C ILE A 69 15.76 2.00 -8.29
N ARG A 70 16.73 2.13 -7.40
CA ARG A 70 18.15 2.15 -7.76
C ARG A 70 18.96 1.23 -6.84
N LYS A 71 20.07 0.72 -7.38
CA LYS A 71 21.03 -0.05 -6.58
C LYS A 71 21.57 0.80 -5.42
N GLY A 72 21.67 0.20 -4.23
CA GLY A 72 22.14 0.85 -3.01
C GLY A 72 21.05 1.64 -2.26
N GLN A 73 19.82 1.68 -2.76
CA GLN A 73 18.70 2.36 -2.13
C GLN A 73 18.30 1.67 -0.82
N GLU A 74 18.00 2.48 0.20
CA GLU A 74 17.50 1.97 1.49
C GLU A 74 16.08 1.44 1.34
N VAL A 75 15.83 0.32 2.00
CA VAL A 75 14.54 -0.36 2.01
C VAL A 75 14.13 -0.61 3.45
N LEU A 76 12.92 -0.26 3.78
CA LEU A 76 12.27 -0.61 5.04
C LEU A 76 11.29 -1.75 4.79
N PHE A 77 11.29 -2.76 5.66
CA PHE A 77 10.33 -3.84 5.53
C PHE A 77 9.82 -4.32 6.89
N THR A 78 8.66 -4.90 6.87
CA THR A 78 8.04 -5.58 8.01
C THR A 78 7.73 -7.01 7.63
N VAL A 79 7.76 -7.89 8.61
CA VAL A 79 7.35 -9.30 8.45
C VAL A 79 6.23 -9.59 9.44
N ASP A 80 5.25 -10.39 9.05
CA ASP A 80 4.08 -10.68 9.87
C ASP A 80 4.44 -11.43 11.15
N ALA A 81 5.52 -12.22 11.10
CA ALA A 81 6.04 -12.92 12.28
C ALA A 81 6.52 -11.98 13.40
N PHE A 82 6.88 -10.73 13.08
CA PHE A 82 7.34 -9.71 14.02
C PHE A 82 6.56 -8.41 13.83
N ALA A 83 5.26 -8.45 14.12
CA ALA A 83 4.37 -7.31 13.98
C ALA A 83 4.88 -6.08 14.75
N GLY A 84 4.90 -4.93 14.07
CA GLY A 84 5.36 -3.65 14.65
C GLY A 84 6.87 -3.42 14.62
N ARG A 85 7.69 -4.41 14.26
CA ARG A 85 9.14 -4.23 14.10
C ARG A 85 9.47 -3.92 12.64
N LYS A 86 10.17 -2.80 12.42
CA LYS A 86 10.70 -2.41 11.10
C LYS A 86 12.14 -2.87 10.99
N PHE A 87 12.44 -3.49 9.88
CA PHE A 87 13.77 -3.93 9.51
C PHE A 87 14.28 -3.10 8.35
N LYS A 88 15.60 -3.04 8.20
CA LYS A 88 16.26 -2.32 7.12
C LYS A 88 16.95 -3.30 6.18
N GLY A 89 16.94 -2.96 4.90
CA GLY A 89 17.66 -3.66 3.86
C GLY A 89 18.21 -2.68 2.85
N THR A 90 18.97 -3.18 1.88
CA THR A 90 19.54 -2.37 0.80
C THR A 90 19.33 -3.09 -0.52
N VAL A 91 18.94 -2.36 -1.55
CA VAL A 91 18.80 -2.90 -2.90
C VAL A 91 20.17 -3.32 -3.43
N ASP A 92 20.36 -4.62 -3.70
CA ASP A 92 21.57 -5.17 -4.31
C ASP A 92 21.52 -5.00 -5.83
N LYS A 93 20.46 -5.53 -6.45
CA LYS A 93 20.28 -5.46 -7.91
C LYS A 93 18.83 -5.64 -8.31
N ILE A 94 18.53 -5.16 -9.50
CA ILE A 94 17.27 -5.41 -10.21
C ILE A 94 17.56 -6.51 -11.22
N ARG A 95 16.78 -7.58 -11.21
CA ARG A 95 16.89 -8.61 -12.23
C ARG A 95 16.25 -8.14 -13.52
N LEU A 96 16.92 -8.36 -14.64
CA LEU A 96 16.46 -7.91 -15.95
C LEU A 96 15.45 -8.89 -16.57
N ASP A 97 15.28 -10.08 -16.00
CA ASP A 97 14.28 -11.06 -16.39
C ASP A 97 12.91 -10.65 -15.81
N ALA A 98 12.06 -10.09 -16.65
CA ALA A 98 10.70 -9.76 -16.26
C ALA A 98 9.81 -11.01 -16.34
N THR A 99 8.87 -11.12 -15.42
CA THR A 99 7.82 -12.12 -15.45
C THR A 99 6.50 -11.45 -15.82
N MET A 100 5.81 -11.99 -16.82
CA MET A 100 4.49 -11.51 -17.22
C MET A 100 3.43 -12.47 -16.70
N THR A 101 2.55 -11.97 -15.83
CA THR A 101 1.42 -12.73 -15.30
C THR A 101 0.16 -11.91 -15.45
N SER A 102 -0.87 -12.46 -16.11
CA SER A 102 -2.16 -11.77 -16.31
C SER A 102 -2.02 -10.34 -16.89
N ASN A 103 -1.19 -10.17 -17.91
CA ASN A 103 -0.87 -8.87 -18.53
C ASN A 103 -0.16 -7.84 -17.62
N VAL A 104 0.33 -8.26 -16.47
CA VAL A 104 1.13 -7.41 -15.58
C VAL A 104 2.59 -7.82 -15.66
N VAL A 105 3.45 -6.88 -16.02
CA VAL A 105 4.91 -7.09 -16.07
C VAL A 105 5.49 -6.74 -14.71
N THR A 106 6.21 -7.71 -14.12
CA THR A 106 6.88 -7.55 -12.83
C THR A 106 8.35 -7.89 -12.95
N TYR A 107 9.17 -7.11 -12.26
CA TYR A 107 10.60 -7.32 -12.11
C TYR A 107 10.91 -7.77 -10.69
N ILE A 108 11.92 -8.63 -10.54
CA ILE A 108 12.38 -9.04 -9.22
C ILE A 108 13.53 -8.16 -8.79
N VAL A 109 13.38 -7.54 -7.63
CA VAL A 109 14.42 -6.74 -6.97
C VAL A 109 15.03 -7.57 -5.84
N ASP A 110 16.33 -7.81 -5.92
CA ASP A 110 17.09 -8.49 -4.86
C ASP A 110 17.49 -7.45 -3.81
N ILE A 111 17.10 -7.70 -2.55
CA ILE A 111 17.38 -6.81 -1.42
C ILE A 111 18.23 -7.59 -0.42
N ASP A 112 19.38 -7.05 -0.08
CA ASP A 112 20.25 -7.61 0.95
C ASP A 112 19.76 -7.18 2.34
N VAL A 113 19.62 -8.16 3.22
CA VAL A 113 19.10 -7.99 4.57
C VAL A 113 20.11 -8.55 5.57
N PRO A 114 20.70 -7.70 6.41
CA PRO A 114 21.53 -8.17 7.52
C PRO A 114 20.64 -8.80 8.61
N ASN A 115 21.01 -9.99 9.06
CA ASN A 115 20.28 -10.74 10.10
C ASN A 115 21.27 -11.23 11.18
N PRO A 116 21.95 -10.32 11.91
CA PRO A 116 22.99 -10.73 12.88
C PRO A 116 22.40 -11.58 14.02
N ASP A 117 21.20 -11.28 14.45
CA ASP A 117 20.52 -11.98 15.54
C ASP A 117 19.87 -13.30 15.09
N LYS A 118 19.93 -13.64 13.80
CA LYS A 118 19.28 -14.81 13.18
C LYS A 118 17.78 -14.93 13.49
N LEU A 119 17.13 -13.79 13.74
CA LEU A 119 15.69 -13.72 14.03
C LEU A 119 14.85 -14.02 12.80
N LEU A 120 15.27 -13.53 11.65
CA LEU A 120 14.60 -13.78 10.39
C LEU A 120 14.97 -15.18 9.90
N ILE A 121 13.95 -15.94 9.53
CA ILE A 121 14.10 -17.27 8.96
C ILE A 121 13.75 -17.26 7.47
N PRO A 122 14.28 -18.17 6.67
CA PRO A 122 13.89 -18.29 5.26
C PRO A 122 12.39 -18.53 5.08
N TYR A 123 11.85 -18.09 3.91
CA TYR A 123 10.45 -18.25 3.51
C TYR A 123 9.43 -17.41 4.29
N LEU A 124 9.85 -16.38 5.02
CA LEU A 124 8.92 -15.37 5.55
C LEU A 124 8.42 -14.45 4.42
N THR A 125 7.16 -14.07 4.51
CA THR A 125 6.61 -13.01 3.67
C THR A 125 6.97 -11.65 4.27
N ALA A 126 7.50 -10.76 3.44
CA ALA A 126 7.89 -9.41 3.84
C ALA A 126 7.06 -8.37 3.08
N ASN A 127 6.58 -7.36 3.80
CA ASN A 127 6.00 -6.17 3.21
C ASN A 127 7.09 -5.10 3.08
N VAL A 128 7.44 -4.76 1.84
CA VAL A 128 8.62 -3.97 1.50
C VAL A 128 8.22 -2.56 1.08
N GLN A 129 8.91 -1.57 1.62
CA GLN A 129 8.78 -0.15 1.29
C GLN A 129 10.13 0.39 0.82
N PHE A 130 10.22 0.79 -0.43
CA PHE A 130 11.41 1.43 -0.98
C PHE A 130 11.41 2.91 -0.60
N VAL A 131 12.52 3.40 -0.02
CA VAL A 131 12.69 4.82 0.28
C VAL A 131 13.17 5.52 -1.00
N VAL A 132 12.26 6.11 -1.73
CA VAL A 132 12.58 6.76 -3.02
C VAL A 132 13.31 8.08 -2.78
N GLU A 133 12.86 8.87 -1.83
CA GLU A 133 13.46 10.15 -1.47
C GLU A 133 13.27 10.41 0.04
N ASP A 134 14.32 10.87 0.71
CA ASP A 134 14.29 11.30 2.11
C ASP A 134 14.51 12.82 2.16
N ILE A 135 13.42 13.57 2.27
CA ILE A 135 13.46 15.03 2.33
C ILE A 135 13.42 15.44 3.80
N ARG A 136 14.53 16.03 4.28
CA ARG A 136 14.66 16.54 5.63
C ARG A 136 14.43 18.05 5.66
N ASN A 137 13.85 18.54 6.76
CA ASN A 137 13.61 19.97 7.00
C ASN A 137 12.74 20.64 5.92
N ALA A 138 11.72 19.96 5.42
CA ALA A 138 10.75 20.54 4.49
C ALA A 138 9.45 20.87 5.23
N PHE A 139 8.79 21.95 4.81
CA PHE A 139 7.42 22.20 5.22
C PHE A 139 6.49 21.18 4.60
N LEU A 140 5.61 20.60 5.39
CA LEU A 140 4.63 19.64 4.95
C LEU A 140 3.23 20.26 4.98
N VAL A 141 2.49 20.08 3.91
CA VAL A 141 1.11 20.57 3.81
C VAL A 141 0.20 19.45 3.32
N SER A 142 -1.03 19.44 3.81
CA SER A 142 -2.05 18.51 3.34
C SER A 142 -2.31 18.69 1.84
N ASN A 143 -2.49 17.59 1.11
CA ASN A 143 -2.86 17.63 -0.30
C ASN A 143 -4.20 18.34 -0.54
N ALA A 144 -5.08 18.39 0.46
CA ALA A 144 -6.33 19.17 0.42
C ALA A 144 -6.05 20.67 0.33
N ALA A 145 -5.07 21.18 1.10
CA ALA A 145 -4.72 22.60 1.06
C ALA A 145 -4.14 23.04 -0.29
N LEU A 146 -3.43 22.17 -0.99
CA LEU A 146 -2.91 22.45 -2.35
C LEU A 146 -4.00 22.46 -3.44
N ARG A 147 -5.16 21.89 -3.14
CA ARG A 147 -6.34 21.87 -4.03
C ARG A 147 -7.37 22.91 -3.65
N PHE A 148 -7.24 23.49 -2.46
CA PHE A 148 -8.18 24.46 -1.95
C PHE A 148 -8.26 25.69 -2.87
N ARG A 149 -9.47 26.09 -3.22
CA ARG A 149 -9.81 27.29 -3.99
C ARG A 149 -10.81 28.09 -3.16
N PRO A 150 -10.41 29.23 -2.60
CA PRO A 150 -11.36 30.05 -1.84
C PRO A 150 -12.43 30.63 -2.74
N GLU A 151 -13.64 30.78 -2.20
CA GLU A 151 -14.70 31.55 -2.84
C GLU A 151 -14.36 33.05 -2.81
N THR A 152 -14.83 33.78 -3.82
CA THR A 152 -14.47 35.18 -4.04
C THR A 152 -14.83 36.10 -2.86
N GLU A 153 -15.82 35.68 -2.05
CA GLU A 153 -16.28 36.41 -0.89
C GLU A 153 -15.36 36.35 0.33
N LEU A 154 -14.51 35.32 0.38
CA LEU A 154 -13.56 35.09 1.48
C LEU A 154 -12.19 35.74 1.23
N VAL A 155 -11.99 36.36 0.07
CA VAL A 155 -10.72 36.93 -0.34
C VAL A 155 -10.91 38.44 -0.55
N SER A 156 -10.13 39.26 0.12
CA SER A 156 -10.17 40.71 -0.11
C SER A 156 -9.66 41.09 -1.51
N ALA A 157 -10.00 42.29 -1.97
CA ALA A 157 -9.57 42.77 -3.30
C ALA A 157 -8.05 42.79 -3.49
N GLU A 158 -7.30 43.08 -2.41
CA GLU A 158 -5.85 43.09 -2.42
C GLU A 158 -5.23 41.69 -2.57
N GLN A 159 -5.79 40.72 -1.85
CA GLN A 159 -5.30 39.32 -1.94
C GLN A 159 -5.70 38.68 -3.28
N LYS A 160 -6.84 39.07 -3.85
CA LYS A 160 -7.21 38.67 -5.20
C LYS A 160 -6.22 39.20 -6.22
N ALA A 161 -5.86 40.49 -6.13
CA ALA A 161 -4.82 41.05 -6.99
C ALA A 161 -3.45 40.39 -6.81
N ALA A 162 -3.09 40.00 -5.58
CA ALA A 162 -1.87 39.25 -5.30
C ALA A 162 -1.92 37.84 -5.94
N PHE A 163 -3.04 37.13 -5.83
CA PHE A 163 -3.22 35.83 -6.46
C PHE A 163 -3.18 35.93 -8.00
N ASP A 164 -3.81 36.95 -8.59
CA ASP A 164 -3.81 37.17 -10.04
C ASP A 164 -2.41 37.41 -10.58
N ARG A 165 -1.51 38.06 -9.81
CA ARG A 165 -0.09 38.21 -10.17
C ARG A 165 0.68 36.89 -10.17
N MET A 166 0.25 35.90 -9.39
CA MET A 166 0.86 34.57 -9.33
C MET A 166 0.35 33.62 -10.43
N GLN A 167 -0.78 33.92 -11.07
CA GLN A 167 -1.39 33.12 -12.12
C GLN A 167 -0.44 32.77 -13.28
N PRO A 168 0.35 33.70 -13.82
CA PRO A 168 1.28 33.39 -14.91
C PRO A 168 2.32 32.34 -14.50
N GLU A 169 2.78 32.35 -13.25
CA GLU A 169 3.75 31.39 -12.73
C GLU A 169 3.15 30.01 -12.48
N LEU A 170 1.85 29.96 -12.12
CA LEU A 170 1.09 28.72 -11.95
C LEU A 170 0.77 28.06 -13.30
N ALA A 171 0.53 28.87 -14.33
CA ALA A 171 0.19 28.42 -15.68
C ALA A 171 1.43 28.06 -16.51
N ALA A 172 2.63 28.42 -16.04
CA ALA A 172 3.86 28.16 -16.76
C ALA A 172 4.05 26.65 -16.99
N PRO A 173 4.38 26.22 -18.23
CA PRO A 173 4.65 24.82 -18.50
C PRO A 173 5.87 24.37 -17.70
N VAL A 174 5.72 23.25 -16.98
CA VAL A 174 6.80 22.64 -16.21
C VAL A 174 7.82 22.08 -17.18
N ARG A 175 9.02 22.64 -17.23
CA ARG A 175 10.14 22.10 -18.01
C ARG A 175 10.72 20.90 -17.27
N ASP A 176 11.34 20.01 -18.03
CA ASP A 176 11.95 18.80 -17.49
C ASP A 176 12.92 19.14 -16.34
N GLY A 177 12.72 18.51 -15.17
CA GLY A 177 13.47 18.79 -13.95
C GLY A 177 12.99 19.97 -13.09
N GLN A 178 11.97 20.73 -13.51
CA GLN A 178 11.38 21.80 -12.70
C GLN A 178 10.24 21.30 -11.83
N LYS A 179 10.25 21.67 -10.55
CA LYS A 179 9.18 21.36 -9.61
C LYS A 179 7.94 22.23 -9.91
N LYS A 180 6.76 21.63 -9.84
CA LYS A 180 5.49 22.29 -10.11
C LYS A 180 5.19 23.33 -9.04
N LYS A 181 4.75 24.54 -9.45
CA LYS A 181 4.29 25.58 -8.53
C LYS A 181 2.83 25.36 -8.12
N ALA A 182 2.50 25.77 -6.93
CA ALA A 182 1.14 25.76 -6.38
C ALA A 182 0.93 26.97 -5.48
N VAL A 183 -0.32 27.20 -5.05
CA VAL A 183 -0.67 28.22 -4.06
C VAL A 183 -1.25 27.51 -2.85
N VAL A 184 -0.83 27.94 -1.67
CA VAL A 184 -1.47 27.61 -0.39
C VAL A 184 -2.03 28.89 0.21
N TRP A 185 -3.10 28.77 0.99
CA TRP A 185 -3.80 29.89 1.58
C TRP A 185 -3.60 29.88 3.10
N GLU A 186 -3.00 30.94 3.61
CA GLU A 186 -2.86 31.18 5.04
C GLU A 186 -4.11 31.90 5.55
N LEU A 187 -4.64 31.44 6.68
CA LEU A 187 -5.66 32.15 7.43
C LEU A 187 -4.99 33.05 8.46
N ARG A 188 -5.16 34.35 8.31
CA ARG A 188 -4.63 35.34 9.23
C ARG A 188 -5.69 36.44 9.43
N ASP A 189 -6.00 36.77 10.68
CA ASP A 189 -7.00 37.80 11.01
C ASP A 189 -8.36 37.65 10.27
N ASN A 190 -8.80 36.39 10.11
CA ASN A 190 -10.00 36.01 9.36
C ASN A 190 -9.97 36.37 7.87
N LEU A 191 -8.80 36.60 7.31
CA LEU A 191 -8.55 36.86 5.89
C LEU A 191 -7.62 35.79 5.29
N LEU A 192 -7.79 35.51 4.01
CA LEU A 192 -7.01 34.51 3.29
C LEU A 192 -5.88 35.17 2.50
N TYR A 193 -4.64 34.78 2.79
CA TYR A 193 -3.43 35.25 2.11
C TYR A 193 -2.86 34.17 1.21
N PRO A 194 -2.66 34.43 -0.10
CA PRO A 194 -2.08 33.48 -1.02
C PRO A 194 -0.56 33.44 -0.89
N HIS A 195 0.03 32.25 -0.80
CA HIS A 195 1.46 32.02 -0.82
C HIS A 195 1.82 31.11 -1.98
N LEU A 196 2.72 31.59 -2.84
CA LEU A 196 3.27 30.78 -3.92
C LEU A 196 4.30 29.81 -3.36
N VAL A 197 4.12 28.53 -3.67
CA VAL A 197 4.98 27.45 -3.20
C VAL A 197 5.41 26.55 -4.34
N THR A 198 6.57 25.96 -4.21
CA THR A 198 7.06 24.90 -5.08
C THR A 198 6.72 23.56 -4.47
N LYS A 199 6.02 22.71 -5.22
CA LYS A 199 5.67 21.35 -4.78
C LYS A 199 6.87 20.43 -4.89
N GLY A 200 7.20 19.75 -3.79
CA GLY A 200 8.11 18.62 -3.76
C GLY A 200 7.37 17.27 -3.86
N GLU A 201 7.99 16.25 -3.32
CA GLU A 201 7.44 14.89 -3.28
C GLU A 201 6.26 14.77 -2.31
N SER A 202 5.39 13.81 -2.59
CA SER A 202 4.18 13.55 -1.82
C SER A 202 4.10 12.11 -1.38
N ASN A 203 3.68 11.89 -0.13
CA ASN A 203 3.38 10.55 0.39
C ASN A 203 1.92 10.13 0.20
N GLY A 204 1.13 10.86 -0.63
CA GLY A 204 -0.29 10.63 -0.84
C GLY A 204 -1.21 11.44 0.07
N MET A 205 -0.81 11.78 1.29
CA MET A 205 -1.57 12.60 2.25
C MET A 205 -0.98 14.01 2.39
N LEU A 206 0.33 14.08 2.53
CA LEU A 206 1.11 15.30 2.69
C LEU A 206 2.02 15.48 1.49
N THR A 207 2.28 16.73 1.12
CA THR A 207 3.25 17.11 0.11
C THR A 207 4.28 18.04 0.75
N ALA A 208 5.55 17.78 0.47
CA ALA A 208 6.61 18.69 0.83
C ALA A 208 6.49 19.95 -0.04
N ILE A 209 6.61 21.11 0.59
CA ILE A 209 6.58 22.42 -0.10
C ILE A 209 7.78 23.26 0.29
N ALA A 210 8.20 24.11 -0.65
CA ALA A 210 9.21 25.12 -0.42
C ALA A 210 8.70 26.48 -0.93
N GLY A 211 8.94 27.54 -0.19
CA GLY A 211 8.55 28.89 -0.56
C GLY A 211 9.23 29.91 0.35
N GLU A 212 9.57 31.07 -0.20
CA GLU A 212 10.28 32.13 0.53
C GLU A 212 9.46 32.78 1.64
N THR A 213 8.13 32.73 1.50
CA THR A 213 7.19 33.36 2.44
C THR A 213 6.68 32.42 3.53
N LEU A 214 7.06 31.14 3.47
CA LEU A 214 6.62 30.14 4.43
C LEU A 214 7.35 30.28 5.77
N ARG A 215 6.62 30.13 6.86
CA ARG A 215 7.14 30.13 8.23
C ARG A 215 6.56 28.96 8.99
N GLU A 216 7.30 28.48 9.96
CA GLU A 216 6.83 27.44 10.86
C GLU A 216 5.67 27.96 11.72
N GLY A 217 4.61 27.18 11.88
CA GLY A 217 3.43 27.57 12.64
C GLY A 217 2.37 28.35 11.87
N MET A 218 2.49 28.54 10.54
CA MET A 218 1.44 29.17 9.73
C MET A 218 0.19 28.31 9.66
N GLU A 219 -0.97 28.92 9.83
CA GLU A 219 -2.27 28.25 9.66
C GLU A 219 -2.69 28.17 8.20
N ILE A 220 -2.53 27.00 7.60
CA ILE A 220 -2.88 26.75 6.20
C ILE A 220 -4.29 26.16 6.10
N VAL A 221 -5.13 26.78 5.28
CA VAL A 221 -6.51 26.33 5.06
C VAL A 221 -6.54 25.13 4.11
N SER A 222 -7.16 24.07 4.58
CA SER A 222 -7.40 22.86 3.76
C SER A 222 -8.84 22.76 3.26
N THR A 223 -9.79 23.35 3.98
CA THR A 223 -11.23 23.36 3.66
C THR A 223 -11.86 24.59 4.29
N ALA A 224 -12.75 25.26 3.58
CA ALA A 224 -13.58 26.32 4.12
C ALA A 224 -15.05 25.99 3.87
N GLN A 225 -15.88 26.24 4.88
CA GLN A 225 -17.34 26.17 4.79
C GLN A 225 -17.90 27.56 5.12
N ILE A 226 -18.67 28.15 4.22
CA ILE A 226 -19.41 29.36 4.51
C ILE A 226 -20.60 28.96 5.38
N LEU A 227 -20.54 29.24 6.67
CA LEU A 227 -21.72 29.17 7.53
C LEU A 227 -22.54 30.41 7.25
N ASN A 228 -23.53 30.31 6.36
CA ASN A 228 -24.53 31.35 6.18
C ASN A 228 -25.27 31.55 7.51
N ARG A 229 -24.91 32.60 8.20
CA ARG A 229 -25.59 33.09 9.42
C ARG A 229 -26.79 33.93 9.01
N SER A 230 -27.69 33.32 8.25
CA SER A 230 -29.05 33.85 8.02
C SER A 230 -29.99 32.83 8.65
N ASP A 231 -30.40 33.15 9.85
CA ASP A 231 -31.71 32.97 10.45
C ASP A 231 -31.60 32.79 11.96
N SER A 232 -31.34 33.92 12.63
CA SER A 232 -31.77 34.06 14.01
C SER A 232 -32.69 35.28 14.09
N SER A 233 -33.91 35.16 13.56
CA SER A 233 -35.03 35.97 13.95
C SER A 233 -36.31 35.17 13.79
N GLY A 234 -36.80 34.70 14.91
CA GLY A 234 -38.23 34.61 15.19
C GLY A 234 -39.00 33.44 14.64
N ASP A 235 -39.39 32.71 15.56
CA ASP A 235 -40.75 32.21 15.82
C ASP A 235 -40.88 30.69 15.77
N GLY A 236 -41.30 30.18 16.93
CA GLY A 236 -41.59 28.78 17.12
C GLY A 236 -42.85 28.37 16.39
N SER A 237 -42.71 27.38 15.52
CA SER A 237 -43.76 26.39 15.33
C SER A 237 -43.20 25.12 14.69
N SER A 238 -43.40 24.06 15.39
CA SER A 238 -43.14 22.70 15.02
C SER A 238 -43.83 22.32 13.70
N ALA A 239 -43.05 21.94 12.68
CA ALA A 239 -43.55 21.06 11.62
C ALA A 239 -42.37 20.23 11.09
N SER A 240 -42.43 18.96 11.38
CA SER A 240 -41.57 17.92 10.81
C SER A 240 -41.75 17.82 9.30
N ALA A 241 -40.76 18.23 8.53
CA ALA A 241 -40.67 17.87 7.12
C ALA A 241 -39.43 17.00 6.93
N GLY A 242 -39.65 15.69 6.79
CA GLY A 242 -38.65 14.73 6.46
C GLY A 242 -38.04 14.99 5.09
N GLY A 243 -36.80 15.35 5.05
CA GLY A 243 -36.00 15.37 3.83
C GLY A 243 -35.76 13.94 3.36
N GLU A 244 -36.28 13.57 2.19
CA GLU A 244 -36.02 12.28 1.55
C GLU A 244 -34.55 12.18 1.17
N ASN A 245 -33.93 11.18 1.73
CA ASN A 245 -32.55 10.81 1.34
C ASN A 245 -32.62 10.11 -0.03
N PRO A 246 -32.00 10.66 -1.11
CA PRO A 246 -32.10 10.09 -2.46
C PRO A 246 -31.48 8.70 -2.61
N PHE A 247 -30.74 8.23 -1.63
CA PHE A 247 -30.06 6.91 -1.64
C PHE A 247 -30.67 5.88 -0.68
N ALA A 248 -31.82 6.15 -0.08
CA ALA A 248 -32.49 5.16 0.76
C ALA A 248 -33.31 4.19 -0.11
N PRO A 249 -33.19 2.86 0.07
CA PRO A 249 -33.97 1.89 -0.66
C PRO A 249 -35.47 2.03 -0.26
N LYS A 250 -36.35 2.24 -1.26
CA LYS A 250 -37.80 2.34 -1.07
C LYS A 250 -38.32 0.98 -0.63
N MET A 251 -38.75 0.87 0.62
CA MET A 251 -39.53 -0.27 1.10
C MET A 251 -40.96 -0.22 0.56
N PRO A 252 -41.54 -1.35 0.12
CA PRO A 252 -42.93 -1.39 -0.32
C PRO A 252 -43.87 -1.15 0.85
N PRO A 253 -45.04 -0.52 0.61
CA PRO A 253 -45.96 -0.13 1.67
C PRO A 253 -46.53 -1.36 2.41
N ARG A 254 -46.44 -1.34 3.73
CA ARG A 254 -47.11 -2.32 4.60
C ARG A 254 -48.61 -2.23 4.42
N ARG A 255 -49.21 -3.34 3.97
CA ARG A 255 -50.66 -3.49 3.95
C ARG A 255 -51.20 -3.47 5.38
N LYS A 256 -52.18 -2.57 5.63
CA LYS A 256 -52.95 -2.57 6.89
C LYS A 256 -53.79 -3.83 6.99
N PRO A 257 -53.92 -4.45 8.19
CA PRO A 257 -54.79 -5.59 8.37
C PRO A 257 -56.27 -5.15 8.29
N SER A 258 -57.02 -5.80 7.41
CA SER A 258 -58.46 -5.71 7.31
C SER A 258 -59.09 -6.61 8.39
N THR A 259 -59.84 -6.02 9.30
CA THR A 259 -60.72 -6.72 10.23
C THR A 259 -61.95 -7.27 9.49
N GLY A 260 -62.23 -8.53 9.60
CA GLY A 260 -63.51 -9.06 9.13
C GLY A 260 -63.61 -10.58 9.00
N ASN A 261 -63.97 -11.22 10.08
CA ASN A 261 -64.98 -12.29 10.22
C ASN A 261 -64.71 -13.74 9.71
N THR A 262 -64.55 -14.60 10.70
CA THR A 262 -65.02 -16.01 10.87
C THR A 262 -65.50 -16.79 9.64
N LYS A 263 -64.86 -17.96 9.46
CA LYS A 263 -65.48 -19.31 9.47
C LYS A 263 -64.46 -20.39 9.22
N THR A 264 -64.27 -21.28 10.20
CA THR A 264 -63.73 -22.64 10.05
C THR A 264 -64.72 -23.50 9.24
N PRO A 265 -64.29 -24.52 8.44
CA PRO A 265 -63.92 -25.80 9.00
C PRO A 265 -62.85 -26.63 8.25
N ALA A 266 -62.24 -27.51 9.04
CA ALA A 266 -61.84 -28.88 8.83
C ALA A 266 -60.89 -29.37 7.73
N SER A 267 -59.77 -29.95 8.22
CA SER A 267 -59.24 -31.29 7.91
C SER A 267 -58.85 -31.65 6.48
N ALA A 268 -57.60 -31.93 6.25
CA ALA A 268 -57.03 -33.23 5.83
C ALA A 268 -55.59 -33.14 5.28
N GLY A 269 -54.74 -34.07 5.73
CA GLY A 269 -53.81 -34.85 4.92
C GLY A 269 -52.41 -34.26 4.69
N ASN A 270 -51.51 -34.53 5.55
CA ASN A 270 -50.30 -35.37 5.44
C ASN A 270 -49.82 -35.66 4.00
N ASP A 271 -48.62 -35.21 3.71
CA ASP A 271 -47.54 -36.02 3.10
C ASP A 271 -46.36 -35.14 2.73
N GLY A 272 -45.26 -35.32 3.45
CA GLY A 272 -43.97 -34.75 3.11
C GLY A 272 -43.12 -35.76 2.33
N PRO A 273 -42.27 -35.34 1.39
CA PRO A 273 -41.28 -36.18 0.73
C PRO A 273 -39.99 -36.34 1.55
N PRO A 274 -39.24 -37.47 1.36
CA PRO A 274 -38.05 -37.82 2.12
C PRO A 274 -36.77 -37.10 1.60
N PRO A 275 -35.68 -37.09 2.41
CA PRO A 275 -34.40 -36.48 2.00
C PRO A 275 -33.60 -37.39 1.06
N PRO A 276 -32.76 -36.83 0.20
CA PRO A 276 -31.89 -37.59 -0.69
C PRO A 276 -30.62 -38.12 0.00
N PRO A 277 -29.96 -39.11 -0.62
CA PRO A 277 -28.84 -39.88 -0.07
C PRO A 277 -27.55 -39.12 0.10
#